data_35d5c5a94dca4b5e37058c54ee7ae680
#
_entry.id   35d5c5a94dca4b5e37058c54ee7ae680
#
_cell.length_a   1.000
_cell.length_b   1.000
_cell.length_c   1.000
_cell.angle_alpha   90.00
_cell.angle_beta   90.00
_cell.angle_gamma   90.00
#
_symmetry.space_group_name_H-M   'P 1'
#
loop_
_entity.id
_entity.type
_entity.pdbx_description
1 polymer ?
#
loop_
_entity_poly.entity_id
_entity_poly.type
_entity_poly.pdbx_seq_one_letter_code
_entity_poly.pdbx_strand_id
1 'polypeptide(L)'
;MQEGSTKILYGLDDKPPLGRASVLGLQHVLTMFGSTVAVPLIFAPKLWPVPEDVPSDLASRLEALQLANASLLISSVMLCSGIATLLQSTFGSRLPIIQGVSFSFLAAFLGIVSTTLNANPVDWAIATASAESLDAAVAQWQDNGAKAMRIIAGAIIFGGIIEAFIGFTGLMGLVRRILSPVVIGPVIMLIGLALYQFGAPVAALNWPISILTMGMIVLFALVLSRHIRLFKLFPMLLAILGAVAVCAALGGVGAIDEQNPAHVDLSAVGQSDALRITTVFFPWGLPEFGVAAIVAVLAGYLASMIESFGDYHACKQMAGGGDPTPQEISRGIGFEGVACSITGCLGGFSSTSYSENIGLVGLTKVGSRYVVQIGAVMLIALGLFGKFGALAAAIPQPVVGGLYCTMFGLIAAVGVRQFARADLSSDRNLFIGGFALFMGLSVPFFFQNGGSDAVSAALPEGLAGIAIAIGTTGMAVAAILGITLDNLIPGTQSERGLAPATEPRIPSTIIQEADDIDVPPTAGDPQ
;
A
#
# COMPACT_ATOMS: atom_id res chain seq x y z
N MET A 1 -12.57 -13.71 36.66
CA MET A 1 -11.26 -14.25 36.24
C MET A 1 -10.46 -13.08 35.72
N GLN A 2 -9.42 -12.68 36.43
CA GLN A 2 -8.48 -11.63 35.94
C GLN A 2 -7.79 -12.22 34.72
N GLU A 3 -8.06 -11.67 33.53
CA GLU A 3 -7.26 -11.93 32.32
C GLU A 3 -5.81 -11.57 32.64
N GLY A 4 -4.93 -12.56 32.60
CA GLY A 4 -3.53 -12.39 32.84
C GLY A 4 -2.95 -11.39 31.85
N SER A 5 -2.60 -10.22 32.31
CA SER A 5 -1.84 -9.23 31.54
C SER A 5 -0.57 -9.91 31.04
N THR A 6 -0.54 -10.27 29.78
CA THR A 6 0.63 -10.88 29.14
C THR A 6 1.80 -9.92 29.26
N LYS A 7 2.74 -10.25 30.16
CA LYS A 7 3.87 -9.41 30.53
C LYS A 7 4.68 -9.04 29.29
N ILE A 8 4.78 -7.75 29.00
CA ILE A 8 5.62 -7.23 27.92
C ILE A 8 7.07 -7.46 28.29
N LEU A 9 7.86 -7.96 27.32
CA LEU A 9 9.26 -8.29 27.51
C LEU A 9 10.14 -7.01 27.48
N TYR A 10 9.83 -6.08 26.58
CA TYR A 10 10.45 -4.76 26.45
C TYR A 10 9.38 -3.72 26.13
N GLY A 11 9.29 -2.69 26.96
CA GLY A 11 8.38 -1.54 26.77
C GLY A 11 8.89 -0.55 25.71
N LEU A 12 8.13 0.54 25.51
CA LEU A 12 8.33 1.50 24.42
C LEU A 12 9.74 2.11 24.37
N ASP A 13 10.30 2.48 25.51
CA ASP A 13 11.59 3.17 25.62
C ASP A 13 12.75 2.25 26.05
N ASP A 14 12.47 0.95 26.27
CA ASP A 14 13.48 -0.02 26.64
C ASP A 14 14.47 -0.25 25.49
N LYS A 15 15.74 -0.42 25.84
CA LYS A 15 16.84 -0.66 24.90
C LYS A 15 17.42 -2.05 25.11
N PRO A 16 16.95 -3.08 24.41
CA PRO A 16 17.57 -4.40 24.44
C PRO A 16 19.05 -4.33 24.04
N PRO A 17 19.89 -5.30 24.49
CA PRO A 17 21.27 -5.42 24.00
C PRO A 17 21.32 -5.45 22.47
N LEU A 18 22.33 -4.77 21.88
CA LEU A 18 22.42 -4.53 20.43
C LEU A 18 22.26 -5.82 19.60
N GLY A 19 22.90 -6.92 19.96
CA GLY A 19 22.76 -8.19 19.22
C GLY A 19 21.33 -8.71 19.20
N ARG A 20 20.60 -8.65 20.34
CA ARG A 20 19.19 -9.05 20.40
C ARG A 20 18.30 -8.07 19.62
N ALA A 21 18.55 -6.77 19.77
CA ALA A 21 17.83 -5.73 19.07
C ALA A 21 18.03 -5.83 17.54
N SER A 22 19.22 -6.21 17.07
CA SER A 22 19.49 -6.46 15.65
C SER A 22 18.70 -7.64 15.10
N VAL A 23 18.63 -8.77 15.81
CA VAL A 23 17.82 -9.91 15.39
C VAL A 23 16.33 -9.55 15.35
N LEU A 24 15.83 -8.85 16.36
CA LEU A 24 14.45 -8.41 16.42
C LEU A 24 14.14 -7.34 15.36
N GLY A 25 15.06 -6.40 15.10
CA GLY A 25 14.95 -5.41 14.04
C GLY A 25 14.92 -6.07 12.64
N LEU A 26 15.76 -7.08 12.43
CA LEU A 26 15.74 -7.88 11.20
C LEU A 26 14.40 -8.60 11.01
N GLN A 27 13.77 -9.09 12.09
CA GLN A 27 12.42 -9.69 11.99
C GLN A 27 11.40 -8.68 11.45
N HIS A 28 11.45 -7.42 11.90
CA HIS A 28 10.59 -6.38 11.35
C HIS A 28 10.84 -6.13 9.86
N VAL A 29 12.09 -6.08 9.43
CA VAL A 29 12.47 -5.93 8.01
C VAL A 29 11.94 -7.10 7.16
N LEU A 30 12.13 -8.33 7.62
CA LEU A 30 11.68 -9.53 6.91
C LEU A 30 10.15 -9.65 6.83
N THR A 31 9.42 -9.17 7.86
CA THR A 31 7.95 -9.19 7.86
C THR A 31 7.36 -8.27 6.80
N MET A 32 7.92 -7.07 6.62
CA MET A 32 7.44 -6.09 5.65
C MET A 32 7.93 -6.33 4.21
N PHE A 33 8.92 -7.22 4.01
CA PHE A 33 9.62 -7.38 2.73
C PHE A 33 8.67 -7.64 1.57
N GLY A 34 7.75 -8.60 1.71
CA GLY A 34 6.82 -8.99 0.64
C GLY A 34 5.92 -7.84 0.19
N SER A 35 5.31 -7.14 1.14
CA SER A 35 4.41 -6.01 0.86
C SER A 35 5.16 -4.84 0.24
N THR A 36 6.39 -4.57 0.69
CA THR A 36 7.19 -3.44 0.23
C THR A 36 7.73 -3.65 -1.19
N VAL A 37 8.21 -4.86 -1.52
CA VAL A 37 8.77 -5.18 -2.85
C VAL A 37 7.67 -5.35 -3.90
N ALA A 38 6.46 -5.75 -3.49
CA ALA A 38 5.34 -5.94 -4.39
C ALA A 38 5.02 -4.68 -5.22
N VAL A 39 5.08 -3.49 -4.63
CA VAL A 39 4.72 -2.23 -5.30
C VAL A 39 5.68 -1.88 -6.44
N PRO A 40 7.01 -1.82 -6.26
CA PRO A 40 7.95 -1.64 -7.36
C PRO A 40 7.80 -2.67 -8.49
N LEU A 41 7.52 -3.92 -8.16
CA LEU A 41 7.33 -5.00 -9.15
C LEU A 41 6.04 -4.82 -9.97
N ILE A 42 4.98 -4.19 -9.40
CA ILE A 42 3.79 -3.76 -10.16
C ILE A 42 4.14 -2.61 -11.11
N PHE A 43 4.91 -1.62 -10.60
CA PHE A 43 5.13 -0.38 -11.31
C PHE A 43 6.16 -0.49 -12.43
N ALA A 44 7.24 -1.25 -12.27
CA ALA A 44 8.29 -1.32 -13.27
C ALA A 44 7.78 -1.75 -14.66
N PRO A 45 6.95 -2.82 -14.81
CA PRO A 45 6.39 -3.18 -16.12
C PRO A 45 5.39 -2.15 -16.68
N LYS A 46 4.81 -1.32 -15.83
CA LYS A 46 3.85 -0.28 -16.25
C LYS A 46 4.54 1.02 -16.63
N LEU A 47 5.63 1.37 -15.95
CA LEU A 47 6.46 2.54 -16.24
C LEU A 47 7.27 2.34 -17.51
N TRP A 48 7.77 1.14 -17.73
CA TRP A 48 8.62 0.76 -18.85
C TRP A 48 8.07 -0.49 -19.53
N PRO A 49 6.91 -0.40 -20.23
CA PRO A 49 6.30 -1.57 -20.87
C PRO A 49 7.16 -2.03 -22.06
N VAL A 50 7.42 -3.34 -22.12
CA VAL A 50 8.09 -3.95 -23.28
C VAL A 50 7.01 -4.30 -24.31
N PRO A 51 7.09 -3.78 -25.56
CA PRO A 51 6.11 -4.06 -26.59
C PRO A 51 6.23 -5.52 -27.08
N GLU A 52 5.09 -6.12 -27.45
CA GLU A 52 5.04 -7.50 -27.96
C GLU A 52 5.55 -7.61 -29.40
N ASP A 53 5.39 -6.55 -30.21
CA ASP A 53 5.66 -6.52 -31.65
C ASP A 53 7.06 -5.96 -32.00
N VAL A 54 8.08 -6.22 -31.16
CA VAL A 54 9.47 -5.80 -31.41
C VAL A 54 10.37 -7.01 -31.64
N PRO A 55 11.50 -6.86 -32.38
CA PRO A 55 12.50 -7.93 -32.55
C PRO A 55 13.00 -8.47 -31.20
N SER A 56 13.30 -9.77 -31.15
CA SER A 56 13.66 -10.46 -29.90
C SER A 56 14.92 -9.91 -29.20
N ASP A 57 15.88 -9.41 -29.97
CA ASP A 57 17.08 -8.76 -29.46
C ASP A 57 16.77 -7.40 -28.80
N LEU A 58 15.85 -6.63 -29.38
CA LEU A 58 15.36 -5.40 -28.78
C LEU A 58 14.50 -5.69 -27.53
N ALA A 59 13.62 -6.68 -27.59
CA ALA A 59 12.82 -7.10 -26.43
C ALA A 59 13.72 -7.44 -25.24
N SER A 60 14.74 -8.27 -25.45
CA SER A 60 15.70 -8.64 -24.40
C SER A 60 16.50 -7.43 -23.86
N ARG A 61 16.84 -6.45 -24.72
CA ARG A 61 17.48 -5.19 -24.29
C ARG A 61 16.53 -4.36 -23.41
N LEU A 62 15.26 -4.23 -23.79
CA LEU A 62 14.25 -3.49 -23.03
C LEU A 62 13.92 -4.16 -21.69
N GLU A 63 13.83 -5.50 -21.67
CA GLU A 63 13.65 -6.29 -20.46
C GLU A 63 14.80 -6.09 -19.46
N ALA A 64 16.06 -6.12 -19.94
CA ALA A 64 17.21 -5.86 -19.09
C ALA A 64 17.20 -4.45 -18.49
N LEU A 65 16.80 -3.43 -19.27
CA LEU A 65 16.66 -2.06 -18.80
C LEU A 65 15.49 -1.92 -17.81
N GLN A 66 14.35 -2.58 -18.06
CA GLN A 66 13.21 -2.63 -17.16
C GLN A 66 13.59 -3.25 -15.81
N LEU A 67 14.35 -4.34 -15.82
CA LEU A 67 14.85 -5.02 -14.62
C LEU A 67 15.81 -4.11 -13.82
N ALA A 68 16.69 -3.37 -14.50
CA ALA A 68 17.57 -2.39 -13.86
C ALA A 68 16.76 -1.26 -13.20
N ASN A 69 15.73 -0.74 -13.86
CA ASN A 69 14.84 0.26 -13.31
C ASN A 69 14.01 -0.29 -12.12
N ALA A 70 13.54 -1.53 -12.20
CA ALA A 70 12.86 -2.21 -11.09
C ALA A 70 13.78 -2.34 -9.86
N SER A 71 15.04 -2.72 -10.07
CA SER A 71 16.05 -2.78 -9.02
C SER A 71 16.26 -1.42 -8.34
N LEU A 72 16.33 -0.35 -9.14
CA LEU A 72 16.45 1.03 -8.63
C LEU A 72 15.22 1.45 -7.83
N LEU A 73 14.00 1.15 -8.29
CA LEU A 73 12.75 1.39 -7.57
C LEU A 73 12.72 0.66 -6.23
N ILE A 74 13.06 -0.64 -6.20
CA ILE A 74 13.09 -1.44 -4.97
C ILE A 74 14.08 -0.84 -3.97
N SER A 75 15.27 -0.50 -4.43
CA SER A 75 16.30 0.13 -3.59
C SER A 75 15.84 1.47 -3.04
N SER A 76 15.16 2.31 -3.86
CA SER A 76 14.58 3.59 -3.42
C SER A 76 13.52 3.38 -2.34
N VAL A 77 12.63 2.42 -2.54
CA VAL A 77 11.55 2.12 -1.60
C VAL A 77 12.08 1.61 -0.26
N MET A 78 13.11 0.75 -0.26
CA MET A 78 13.74 0.29 0.98
C MET A 78 14.39 1.45 1.75
N LEU A 79 15.12 2.33 1.04
CA LEU A 79 15.71 3.52 1.61
C LEU A 79 14.66 4.45 2.22
N CYS A 80 13.59 4.72 1.49
CA CYS A 80 12.47 5.55 1.91
C CYS A 80 11.77 4.98 3.16
N SER A 81 11.48 3.68 3.16
CA SER A 81 10.88 2.98 4.30
C SER A 81 11.74 3.07 5.55
N GLY A 82 13.06 2.94 5.39
CA GLY A 82 14.00 3.10 6.50
C GLY A 82 14.02 4.51 7.08
N ILE A 83 14.09 5.54 6.22
CA ILE A 83 14.09 6.94 6.64
C ILE A 83 12.74 7.31 7.28
N ALA A 84 11.62 6.93 6.65
CA ALA A 84 10.28 7.16 7.19
C ALA A 84 10.09 6.50 8.57
N THR A 85 10.52 5.25 8.72
CA THR A 85 10.48 4.52 9.99
C THR A 85 11.34 5.20 11.07
N LEU A 86 12.53 5.66 10.72
CA LEU A 86 13.42 6.34 11.65
C LEU A 86 12.82 7.66 12.13
N LEU A 87 12.24 8.45 11.23
CA LEU A 87 11.53 9.70 11.56
C LEU A 87 10.33 9.42 12.45
N GLN A 88 9.50 8.45 12.09
CA GLN A 88 8.28 8.11 12.81
C GLN A 88 8.54 7.58 14.23
N SER A 89 9.50 6.66 14.37
CA SER A 89 9.84 6.07 15.67
C SER A 89 10.64 7.02 16.59
N THR A 90 11.29 8.06 16.04
CA THR A 90 12.11 9.01 16.79
C THR A 90 11.36 10.29 17.13
N PHE A 91 10.75 10.93 16.15
CA PHE A 91 10.13 12.26 16.25
C PHE A 91 8.59 12.23 16.12
N GLY A 92 8.03 11.31 15.32
CA GLY A 92 6.61 11.19 15.06
C GLY A 92 5.82 10.62 16.23
N SER A 93 5.10 9.53 16.00
CA SER A 93 4.30 8.84 17.02
C SER A 93 5.16 8.26 18.17
N ARG A 94 6.44 8.03 17.90
CA ARG A 94 7.41 7.40 18.83
C ARG A 94 7.01 5.99 19.25
N LEU A 95 6.26 5.30 18.39
CA LEU A 95 5.82 3.92 18.56
C LEU A 95 6.75 2.94 17.81
N PRO A 96 6.77 1.65 18.18
CA PRO A 96 7.51 0.61 17.46
C PRO A 96 6.80 0.20 16.17
N ILE A 97 6.64 1.14 15.26
CA ILE A 97 5.91 1.01 14.00
C ILE A 97 6.88 1.14 12.82
N ILE A 98 6.80 0.23 11.87
CA ILE A 98 7.51 0.34 10.59
C ILE A 98 6.64 1.16 9.62
N GLN A 99 7.31 1.99 8.82
CA GLN A 99 6.72 2.69 7.69
C GLN A 99 7.14 2.00 6.39
N GLY A 100 6.19 1.78 5.50
CA GLY A 100 6.46 1.19 4.20
C GLY A 100 5.52 1.74 3.13
N VAL A 101 5.66 1.28 1.89
CA VAL A 101 4.86 1.77 0.75
C VAL A 101 3.38 1.52 0.99
N SER A 102 2.58 2.56 0.84
CA SER A 102 1.13 2.46 0.99
C SER A 102 0.46 2.02 -0.32
N PHE A 103 -0.38 0.99 -0.22
CA PHE A 103 -1.22 0.54 -1.33
C PHE A 103 -2.35 1.53 -1.66
N SER A 104 -2.67 2.46 -0.75
CA SER A 104 -3.70 3.47 -0.93
C SER A 104 -3.46 4.43 -2.10
N PHE A 105 -2.22 4.53 -2.58
CA PHE A 105 -1.86 5.43 -3.68
C PHE A 105 -1.78 4.74 -5.04
N LEU A 106 -1.82 3.40 -5.09
CA LEU A 106 -1.50 2.66 -6.32
C LEU A 106 -2.39 3.05 -7.50
N ALA A 107 -3.70 3.17 -7.29
CA ALA A 107 -4.63 3.52 -8.37
C ALA A 107 -4.36 4.92 -8.93
N ALA A 108 -4.06 5.90 -8.07
CA ALA A 108 -3.70 7.25 -8.48
C ALA A 108 -2.38 7.28 -9.25
N PHE A 109 -1.37 6.57 -8.76
CA PHE A 109 -0.07 6.48 -9.44
C PHE A 109 -0.17 5.77 -10.79
N LEU A 110 -0.93 4.68 -10.90
CA LEU A 110 -1.17 3.99 -12.16
C LEU A 110 -1.91 4.87 -13.16
N GLY A 111 -2.85 5.69 -12.70
CA GLY A 111 -3.51 6.71 -13.51
C GLY A 111 -2.53 7.74 -14.07
N ILE A 112 -1.60 8.23 -13.25
CA ILE A 112 -0.53 9.16 -13.68
C ILE A 112 0.37 8.50 -14.72
N VAL A 113 0.79 7.24 -14.49
CA VAL A 113 1.62 6.48 -15.44
C VAL A 113 0.89 6.34 -16.78
N SER A 114 -0.35 5.85 -16.77
CA SER A 114 -1.14 5.65 -17.99
C SER A 114 -1.31 6.95 -18.78
N THR A 115 -1.67 8.05 -18.11
CA THR A 115 -1.85 9.36 -18.75
C THR A 115 -0.55 9.86 -19.36
N THR A 116 0.59 9.71 -18.65
CA THR A 116 1.89 10.17 -19.11
C THR A 116 2.38 9.40 -20.32
N LEU A 117 2.26 8.07 -20.32
CA LEU A 117 2.70 7.23 -21.43
C LEU A 117 1.82 7.42 -22.66
N ASN A 118 0.51 7.53 -22.50
CA ASN A 118 -0.43 7.76 -23.60
C ASN A 118 -0.22 9.14 -24.26
N ALA A 119 0.21 10.15 -23.50
CA ALA A 119 0.53 11.46 -24.04
C ALA A 119 1.87 11.52 -24.83
N ASN A 120 2.74 10.52 -24.66
CA ASN A 120 4.06 10.46 -25.28
C ASN A 120 4.34 9.06 -25.86
N PRO A 121 3.54 8.57 -26.82
CA PRO A 121 3.72 7.23 -27.38
C PRO A 121 5.06 7.11 -28.12
N VAL A 122 5.72 5.95 -28.00
CA VAL A 122 6.92 5.61 -28.77
C VAL A 122 6.47 4.83 -30.01
N ASP A 123 6.85 5.31 -31.19
CA ASP A 123 6.58 4.61 -32.46
C ASP A 123 7.70 3.61 -32.76
N TRP A 124 7.50 2.38 -32.33
CA TRP A 124 8.49 1.30 -32.51
C TRP A 124 8.63 0.86 -33.97
N ALA A 125 7.59 1.04 -34.81
CA ALA A 125 7.64 0.69 -36.22
C ALA A 125 8.60 1.61 -36.98
N ILE A 126 8.63 2.89 -36.66
CA ILE A 126 9.59 3.86 -37.24
C ILE A 126 10.96 3.68 -36.58
N ALA A 127 11.00 3.40 -35.29
CA ALA A 127 12.23 3.28 -34.52
C ALA A 127 13.16 2.15 -35.03
N THR A 128 12.60 1.04 -35.49
CA THR A 128 13.38 -0.11 -36.00
C THR A 128 13.97 0.12 -37.40
N ALA A 129 13.70 1.26 -38.04
CA ALA A 129 14.18 1.54 -39.39
C ALA A 129 15.69 1.86 -39.47
N SER A 130 16.31 2.39 -38.40
CA SER A 130 17.75 2.65 -38.32
C SER A 130 18.26 2.55 -36.88
N ALA A 131 19.58 2.33 -36.70
CA ALA A 131 20.18 2.27 -35.37
C ALA A 131 20.05 3.57 -34.59
N GLU A 132 20.15 4.72 -35.25
CA GLU A 132 20.01 6.05 -34.63
C GLU A 132 18.57 6.31 -34.15
N SER A 133 17.55 5.94 -34.94
CA SER A 133 16.15 6.04 -34.56
C SER A 133 15.80 5.09 -33.42
N LEU A 134 16.43 3.89 -33.38
CA LEU A 134 16.25 2.92 -32.31
C LEU A 134 16.78 3.44 -30.97
N ASP A 135 17.99 4.00 -30.95
CA ASP A 135 18.57 4.53 -29.71
C ASP A 135 17.76 5.74 -29.19
N ALA A 136 17.26 6.59 -30.11
CA ALA A 136 16.35 7.70 -29.75
C ALA A 136 15.03 7.20 -29.16
N ALA A 137 14.43 6.13 -29.70
CA ALA A 137 13.20 5.54 -29.19
C ALA A 137 13.40 4.87 -27.81
N VAL A 138 14.51 4.17 -27.63
CA VAL A 138 14.88 3.59 -26.32
C VAL A 138 15.08 4.72 -25.28
N ALA A 139 15.73 5.81 -25.66
CA ALA A 139 15.90 6.97 -24.77
C ALA A 139 14.55 7.63 -24.43
N GLN A 140 13.65 7.77 -25.39
CA GLN A 140 12.28 8.28 -25.16
C GLN A 140 11.49 7.35 -24.24
N TRP A 141 11.56 6.04 -24.46
CA TRP A 141 10.92 5.03 -23.61
C TRP A 141 11.42 5.11 -22.15
N GLN A 142 12.74 5.26 -21.95
CA GLN A 142 13.33 5.47 -20.63
C GLN A 142 12.83 6.77 -19.98
N ASP A 143 12.83 7.89 -20.73
CA ASP A 143 12.40 9.19 -20.21
C ASP A 143 10.90 9.22 -19.90
N ASN A 144 10.07 8.53 -20.66
CA ASN A 144 8.62 8.45 -20.40
C ASN A 144 8.33 7.86 -19.01
N GLY A 145 8.97 6.75 -18.66
CA GLY A 145 8.84 6.15 -17.32
C GLY A 145 9.41 7.06 -16.23
N ALA A 146 10.57 7.67 -16.48
CA ALA A 146 11.18 8.63 -15.57
C ALA A 146 10.30 9.88 -15.38
N LYS A 147 9.67 10.38 -16.44
CA LYS A 147 8.73 11.52 -16.41
C LYS A 147 7.49 11.20 -15.55
N ALA A 148 6.92 9.99 -15.71
CA ALA A 148 5.83 9.56 -14.86
C ALA A 148 6.24 9.55 -13.37
N MET A 149 7.44 9.08 -13.07
CA MET A 149 7.99 9.11 -11.71
C MET A 149 8.26 10.53 -11.20
N ARG A 150 8.68 11.49 -12.06
CA ARG A 150 8.83 12.92 -11.68
C ARG A 150 7.49 13.53 -11.28
N ILE A 151 6.42 13.23 -12.04
CA ILE A 151 5.05 13.71 -11.73
C ILE A 151 4.54 13.06 -10.44
N ILE A 152 4.74 11.75 -10.26
CA ILE A 152 4.40 11.05 -9.01
C ILE A 152 5.16 11.67 -7.83
N ALA A 153 6.46 11.93 -7.97
CA ALA A 153 7.27 12.55 -6.93
C ALA A 153 6.73 13.94 -6.53
N GLY A 154 6.38 14.79 -7.51
CA GLY A 154 5.77 16.09 -7.25
C GLY A 154 4.43 16.00 -6.52
N ALA A 155 3.58 15.05 -6.91
CA ALA A 155 2.30 14.80 -6.26
C ALA A 155 2.49 14.29 -4.81
N ILE A 156 3.46 13.40 -4.58
CA ILE A 156 3.82 12.88 -3.25
C ILE A 156 4.34 14.00 -2.35
N ILE A 157 5.25 14.84 -2.83
CA ILE A 157 5.82 15.95 -2.06
C ILE A 157 4.71 16.91 -1.61
N PHE A 158 3.86 17.33 -2.53
CA PHE A 158 2.80 18.28 -2.21
C PHE A 158 1.72 17.67 -1.30
N GLY A 159 1.29 16.44 -1.57
CA GLY A 159 0.34 15.72 -0.73
C GLY A 159 0.88 15.46 0.67
N GLY A 160 2.18 15.11 0.79
CA GLY A 160 2.86 14.96 2.07
C GLY A 160 2.94 16.27 2.88
N ILE A 161 3.12 17.43 2.22
CA ILE A 161 3.03 18.74 2.87
C ILE A 161 1.63 18.99 3.43
N ILE A 162 0.58 18.64 2.68
CA ILE A 162 -0.82 18.76 3.15
C ILE A 162 -1.05 17.84 4.36
N GLU A 163 -0.61 16.58 4.28
CA GLU A 163 -0.71 15.64 5.39
C GLU A 163 0.04 16.14 6.63
N ALA A 164 1.27 16.62 6.47
CA ALA A 164 2.06 17.20 7.54
C ALA A 164 1.33 18.39 8.18
N PHE A 165 0.73 19.26 7.40
CA PHE A 165 -0.07 20.37 7.88
C PHE A 165 -1.28 19.90 8.70
N ILE A 166 -2.05 18.94 8.18
CA ILE A 166 -3.20 18.34 8.89
C ILE A 166 -2.75 17.72 10.23
N GLY A 167 -1.65 16.97 10.19
CA GLY A 167 -1.08 16.35 11.39
C GLY A 167 -0.67 17.36 12.43
N PHE A 168 0.22 18.30 12.12
CA PHE A 168 0.77 19.24 13.09
C PHE A 168 -0.25 20.27 13.60
N THR A 169 -1.27 20.63 12.82
CA THR A 169 -2.35 21.51 13.26
C THR A 169 -3.42 20.84 14.11
N GLY A 170 -3.38 19.48 14.21
CA GLY A 170 -4.37 18.71 14.96
C GLY A 170 -5.72 18.56 14.25
N LEU A 171 -5.83 18.94 12.98
CA LEU A 171 -7.05 18.79 12.17
C LEU A 171 -7.48 17.33 11.97
N MET A 172 -6.65 16.36 12.39
CA MET A 172 -6.99 14.93 12.36
C MET A 172 -8.29 14.61 13.11
N GLY A 173 -8.61 15.36 14.18
CA GLY A 173 -9.90 15.25 14.87
C GLY A 173 -11.10 15.56 13.97
N LEU A 174 -10.97 16.54 13.07
CA LEU A 174 -11.99 16.87 12.07
C LEU A 174 -12.07 15.80 10.98
N VAL A 175 -10.92 15.37 10.47
CA VAL A 175 -10.82 14.30 9.45
C VAL A 175 -11.54 13.05 9.94
N ARG A 176 -11.27 12.61 11.18
CA ARG A 176 -11.94 11.45 11.80
C ARG A 176 -13.45 11.62 11.91
N ARG A 177 -13.94 12.83 12.19
CA ARG A 177 -15.38 13.11 12.32
C ARG A 177 -16.12 13.00 10.97
N ILE A 178 -15.45 13.37 9.89
CA ILE A 178 -15.98 13.35 8.52
C ILE A 178 -15.90 11.95 7.91
N LEU A 179 -14.84 11.21 8.23
CA LEU A 179 -14.53 9.90 7.68
C LEU A 179 -14.90 8.79 8.68
N SER A 180 -16.14 8.32 8.61
CA SER A 180 -16.61 7.19 9.42
C SER A 180 -16.18 5.84 8.83
N PRO A 181 -16.26 4.74 9.60
CA PRO A 181 -16.08 3.38 9.10
C PRO A 181 -16.97 3.03 7.89
N VAL A 182 -18.14 3.65 7.75
CA VAL A 182 -19.05 3.50 6.60
C VAL A 182 -18.41 3.96 5.30
N VAL A 183 -17.58 5.01 5.37
CA VAL A 183 -16.83 5.56 4.22
C VAL A 183 -15.51 4.81 4.01
N ILE A 184 -14.76 4.62 5.10
CA ILE A 184 -13.40 4.08 5.06
C ILE A 184 -13.39 2.62 4.59
N GLY A 185 -14.35 1.81 5.07
CA GLY A 185 -14.44 0.40 4.70
C GLY A 185 -14.45 0.18 3.20
N PRO A 186 -15.43 0.73 2.47
CA PRO A 186 -15.50 0.64 1.00
C PRO A 186 -14.25 1.21 0.30
N VAL A 187 -13.68 2.32 0.78
CA VAL A 187 -12.46 2.91 0.21
C VAL A 187 -11.28 1.94 0.30
N ILE A 188 -11.05 1.33 1.48
CA ILE A 188 -9.98 0.32 1.65
C ILE A 188 -10.28 -0.95 0.84
N MET A 189 -11.54 -1.41 0.78
CA MET A 189 -11.91 -2.55 -0.06
C MET A 189 -11.54 -2.30 -1.52
N LEU A 190 -11.75 -1.08 -2.02
CA LEU A 190 -11.41 -0.70 -3.39
C LEU A 190 -9.92 -0.69 -3.66
N ILE A 191 -9.05 -0.51 -2.65
CA ILE A 191 -7.60 -0.65 -2.84
C ILE A 191 -7.29 -2.06 -3.35
N GLY A 192 -7.78 -3.09 -2.66
CA GLY A 192 -7.56 -4.47 -3.08
C GLY A 192 -8.31 -4.82 -4.39
N LEU A 193 -9.57 -4.40 -4.49
CA LEU A 193 -10.42 -4.74 -5.64
C LEU A 193 -9.98 -4.04 -6.94
N ALA A 194 -9.52 -2.79 -6.90
CA ALA A 194 -9.04 -2.08 -8.10
C ALA A 194 -7.79 -2.73 -8.71
N LEU A 195 -7.08 -3.54 -7.93
CA LEU A 195 -5.86 -4.23 -8.36
C LEU A 195 -6.12 -5.65 -8.92
N TYR A 196 -7.40 -6.07 -9.08
CA TYR A 196 -7.76 -7.38 -9.63
C TYR A 196 -7.13 -7.63 -11.00
N GLN A 197 -6.98 -6.59 -11.81
CA GLN A 197 -6.38 -6.64 -13.14
C GLN A 197 -4.88 -6.99 -13.15
N PHE A 198 -4.19 -6.93 -12.00
CA PHE A 198 -2.78 -7.29 -11.87
C PHE A 198 -2.57 -8.69 -11.29
N GLY A 199 -3.57 -9.28 -10.66
CA GLY A 199 -3.45 -10.61 -10.05
C GLY A 199 -3.41 -11.72 -11.08
N ALA A 200 -4.57 -12.08 -11.63
CA ALA A 200 -4.71 -13.19 -12.55
C ALA A 200 -3.91 -13.07 -13.87
N PRO A 201 -3.81 -11.89 -14.53
CA PRO A 201 -2.99 -11.77 -15.73
C PRO A 201 -1.50 -12.03 -15.49
N VAL A 202 -0.93 -11.57 -14.39
CA VAL A 202 0.47 -11.85 -14.05
C VAL A 202 0.65 -13.32 -13.62
N ALA A 203 -0.32 -13.88 -12.89
CA ALA A 203 -0.33 -15.29 -12.53
C ALA A 203 -0.43 -16.21 -13.75
N ALA A 204 -1.13 -15.78 -14.80
CA ALA A 204 -1.32 -16.53 -16.04
C ALA A 204 -0.04 -16.74 -16.85
N LEU A 205 1.01 -15.97 -16.61
CA LEU A 205 2.30 -16.16 -17.25
C LEU A 205 2.89 -17.57 -16.98
N ASN A 206 2.60 -18.15 -15.81
CA ASN A 206 2.88 -19.55 -15.49
C ASN A 206 1.98 -20.02 -14.33
N TRP A 207 0.77 -20.49 -14.63
CA TRP A 207 -0.21 -20.93 -13.61
C TRP A 207 0.33 -21.94 -12.60
N PRO A 208 1.05 -23.01 -12.99
CA PRO A 208 1.61 -23.96 -12.03
C PRO A 208 2.44 -23.31 -10.92
N ILE A 209 3.35 -22.40 -11.28
CA ILE A 209 4.19 -21.69 -10.30
C ILE A 209 3.37 -20.70 -9.46
N SER A 210 2.42 -19.99 -10.08
CA SER A 210 1.57 -19.05 -9.36
C SER A 210 0.63 -19.75 -8.37
N ILE A 211 0.03 -20.88 -8.77
CA ILE A 211 -0.80 -21.72 -7.87
C ILE A 211 0.04 -22.29 -6.73
N LEU A 212 1.26 -22.75 -7.02
CA LEU A 212 2.19 -23.19 -5.99
C LEU A 212 2.46 -22.07 -4.97
N THR A 213 2.75 -20.87 -5.45
CA THR A 213 3.02 -19.70 -4.60
C THR A 213 1.81 -19.34 -3.74
N MET A 214 0.62 -19.25 -4.34
CA MET A 214 -0.64 -19.02 -3.61
C MET A 214 -0.89 -20.10 -2.56
N GLY A 215 -0.73 -21.37 -2.95
CA GLY A 215 -0.89 -22.53 -2.06
C GLY A 215 0.09 -22.48 -0.88
N MET A 216 1.35 -22.13 -1.12
CA MET A 216 2.35 -21.96 -0.06
C MET A 216 1.97 -20.82 0.88
N ILE A 217 1.52 -19.66 0.37
CA ILE A 217 1.08 -18.55 1.22
C ILE A 217 -0.09 -18.98 2.10
N VAL A 218 -1.12 -19.59 1.53
CA VAL A 218 -2.30 -20.09 2.27
C VAL A 218 -1.90 -21.14 3.31
N LEU A 219 -1.09 -22.12 2.92
CA LEU A 219 -0.61 -23.18 3.82
C LEU A 219 0.20 -22.59 4.98
N PHE A 220 1.12 -21.68 4.69
CA PHE A 220 1.99 -21.07 5.71
C PHE A 220 1.21 -20.12 6.62
N ALA A 221 0.38 -19.24 6.05
CA ALA A 221 -0.36 -18.25 6.82
C ALA A 221 -1.51 -18.83 7.65
N LEU A 222 -2.23 -19.86 7.16
CA LEU A 222 -3.46 -20.34 7.82
C LEU A 222 -3.30 -21.69 8.53
N VAL A 223 -2.40 -22.55 8.06
CA VAL A 223 -2.23 -23.89 8.61
C VAL A 223 -0.95 -24.00 9.45
N LEU A 224 0.23 -23.83 8.85
CA LEU A 224 1.50 -24.01 9.54
C LEU A 224 1.75 -22.94 10.61
N SER A 225 1.24 -21.74 10.44
CA SER A 225 1.31 -20.66 11.42
C SER A 225 0.74 -21.03 12.80
N ARG A 226 -0.20 -22.00 12.84
CA ARG A 226 -0.81 -22.48 14.08
C ARG A 226 0.14 -23.36 14.90
N HIS A 227 1.09 -24.03 14.23
CA HIS A 227 1.96 -25.03 14.83
C HIS A 227 3.42 -24.57 14.90
N ILE A 228 3.89 -23.83 13.92
CA ILE A 228 5.31 -23.46 13.78
C ILE A 228 5.45 -21.94 13.79
N ARG A 229 6.17 -21.42 14.80
CA ARG A 229 6.36 -19.98 15.01
C ARG A 229 6.98 -19.27 13.80
N LEU A 230 7.88 -19.93 13.06
CA LEU A 230 8.53 -19.36 11.88
C LEU A 230 7.53 -18.96 10.79
N PHE A 231 6.57 -19.84 10.47
CA PHE A 231 5.52 -19.57 9.49
C PHE A 231 4.49 -18.54 9.98
N LYS A 232 4.34 -18.39 11.31
CA LYS A 232 3.51 -17.33 11.88
C LYS A 232 4.13 -15.95 11.71
N LEU A 233 5.47 -15.87 11.74
CA LEU A 233 6.22 -14.61 11.61
C LEU A 233 6.41 -14.17 10.16
N PHE A 234 6.69 -15.13 9.26
CA PHE A 234 7.15 -14.81 7.88
C PHE A 234 6.42 -15.62 6.80
N PRO A 235 5.08 -15.71 6.80
CA PRO A 235 4.38 -16.60 5.86
C PRO A 235 4.64 -16.21 4.40
N MET A 236 4.55 -14.94 4.06
CA MET A 236 4.72 -14.44 2.69
C MET A 236 6.17 -14.56 2.22
N LEU A 237 7.13 -14.13 3.03
CA LEU A 237 8.54 -14.23 2.69
C LEU A 237 8.97 -15.67 2.42
N LEU A 238 8.59 -16.60 3.31
CA LEU A 238 8.92 -18.02 3.16
C LEU A 238 8.27 -18.64 1.92
N ALA A 239 7.06 -18.23 1.58
CA ALA A 239 6.39 -18.68 0.37
C ALA A 239 7.10 -18.16 -0.90
N ILE A 240 7.48 -16.88 -0.92
CA ILE A 240 8.27 -16.31 -2.03
C ILE A 240 9.59 -17.07 -2.18
N LEU A 241 10.38 -17.19 -1.10
CA LEU A 241 11.66 -17.89 -1.13
C LEU A 241 11.50 -19.36 -1.54
N GLY A 242 10.48 -20.04 -1.04
CA GLY A 242 10.17 -21.42 -1.42
C GLY A 242 9.81 -21.55 -2.91
N ALA A 243 8.96 -20.68 -3.43
CA ALA A 243 8.58 -20.67 -4.83
C ALA A 243 9.78 -20.34 -5.75
N VAL A 244 10.61 -19.34 -5.40
CA VAL A 244 11.85 -19.01 -6.13
C VAL A 244 12.82 -20.19 -6.10
N ALA A 245 12.98 -20.87 -4.97
CA ALA A 245 13.82 -22.07 -4.87
C ALA A 245 13.33 -23.20 -5.79
N VAL A 246 12.01 -23.40 -5.90
CA VAL A 246 11.42 -24.36 -6.85
C VAL A 246 11.69 -23.93 -8.29
N CYS A 247 11.52 -22.66 -8.64
CA CYS A 247 11.84 -22.13 -9.97
C CYS A 247 13.31 -22.36 -10.32
N ALA A 248 14.24 -22.05 -9.40
CA ALA A 248 15.67 -22.27 -9.59
C ALA A 248 16.02 -23.75 -9.76
N ALA A 249 15.39 -24.64 -8.97
CA ALA A 249 15.60 -26.08 -9.10
C ALA A 249 15.09 -26.62 -10.44
N LEU A 250 13.91 -26.18 -10.90
CA LEU A 250 13.33 -26.55 -12.19
C LEU A 250 14.18 -26.03 -13.37
N GLY A 251 14.72 -24.82 -13.27
CA GLY A 251 15.68 -24.28 -14.24
C GLY A 251 16.97 -25.09 -14.26
N GLY A 252 17.53 -25.46 -13.09
CA GLY A 252 18.74 -26.28 -12.97
C GLY A 252 18.64 -27.70 -13.56
N VAL A 253 17.43 -28.28 -13.59
CA VAL A 253 17.20 -29.58 -14.25
C VAL A 253 16.71 -29.45 -15.70
N GLY A 254 16.63 -28.22 -16.25
CA GLY A 254 16.21 -27.96 -17.64
C GLY A 254 14.70 -28.09 -17.87
N ALA A 255 13.86 -28.10 -16.82
CA ALA A 255 12.41 -28.13 -16.94
C ALA A 255 11.80 -26.72 -17.20
N ILE A 256 12.55 -25.68 -16.90
CA ILE A 256 12.24 -24.27 -17.19
C ILE A 256 13.43 -23.74 -18.02
N ASP A 257 13.16 -23.29 -19.24
CA ASP A 257 14.15 -22.66 -20.12
C ASP A 257 14.30 -21.16 -19.82
N GLU A 258 15.30 -20.51 -20.42
CA GLU A 258 15.61 -19.09 -20.22
C GLU A 258 14.48 -18.14 -20.72
N GLN A 259 13.64 -18.62 -21.64
CA GLN A 259 12.52 -17.83 -22.19
C GLN A 259 11.25 -17.94 -21.33
N ASN A 260 11.22 -18.86 -20.38
CA ASN A 260 10.07 -19.04 -19.50
C ASN A 260 9.99 -17.95 -18.44
N PRO A 261 8.82 -17.28 -18.26
CA PRO A 261 8.66 -16.24 -17.23
C PRO A 261 8.94 -16.68 -15.78
N ALA A 262 8.99 -18.00 -15.54
CA ALA A 262 9.37 -18.58 -14.24
C ALA A 262 10.89 -18.80 -14.09
N HIS A 263 11.71 -18.47 -15.11
CA HIS A 263 13.17 -18.56 -15.03
C HIS A 263 13.73 -17.55 -14.02
N VAL A 264 14.71 -17.95 -13.23
CA VAL A 264 15.39 -17.07 -12.25
C VAL A 264 16.63 -16.51 -12.91
N ASP A 265 16.57 -15.26 -13.38
CA ASP A 265 17.73 -14.55 -13.93
C ASP A 265 18.46 -13.74 -12.87
N LEU A 266 19.68 -14.13 -12.55
CA LEU A 266 20.57 -13.43 -11.61
C LEU A 266 21.63 -12.56 -12.31
N SER A 267 21.60 -12.43 -13.63
CA SER A 267 22.59 -11.67 -14.40
C SER A 267 22.65 -10.20 -13.97
N ALA A 268 21.49 -9.58 -13.72
CA ALA A 268 21.36 -8.21 -13.22
C ALA A 268 22.06 -8.00 -11.87
N VAL A 269 22.12 -9.02 -11.00
CA VAL A 269 22.78 -8.94 -9.68
C VAL A 269 24.31 -8.82 -9.86
N GLY A 270 24.86 -9.49 -10.87
CA GLY A 270 26.28 -9.39 -11.23
C GLY A 270 26.66 -8.01 -11.75
N GLN A 271 25.77 -7.38 -12.53
CA GLN A 271 25.99 -6.11 -13.21
C GLN A 271 25.67 -4.88 -12.35
N SER A 272 24.90 -5.05 -11.26
CA SER A 272 24.52 -3.93 -10.39
C SER A 272 25.67 -3.45 -9.53
N ASP A 273 25.72 -2.13 -9.31
CA ASP A 273 26.66 -1.51 -8.38
C ASP A 273 26.46 -2.03 -6.96
N ALA A 274 27.57 -2.23 -6.25
CA ALA A 274 27.51 -2.63 -4.85
C ALA A 274 26.89 -1.55 -3.96
N LEU A 275 27.22 -0.29 -4.22
CA LEU A 275 26.72 0.87 -3.47
C LEU A 275 26.06 1.87 -4.41
N ARG A 276 24.82 2.23 -4.07
CA ARG A 276 24.02 3.24 -4.73
C ARG A 276 24.20 4.59 -4.02
N ILE A 277 25.13 5.42 -4.49
CA ILE A 277 25.38 6.74 -3.90
C ILE A 277 24.91 7.86 -4.83
N THR A 278 25.18 7.75 -6.13
CA THR A 278 24.90 8.81 -7.12
C THR A 278 23.41 8.98 -7.46
N THR A 279 22.60 7.93 -7.26
CA THR A 279 21.18 7.89 -7.59
C THR A 279 20.26 7.94 -6.36
N VAL A 280 20.74 8.50 -5.24
CA VAL A 280 19.95 8.58 -4.00
C VAL A 280 18.91 9.70 -4.08
N PHE A 281 19.32 10.89 -4.52
CA PHE A 281 18.43 12.04 -4.64
C PHE A 281 18.01 12.23 -6.10
N PHE A 282 16.70 12.38 -6.30
CA PHE A 282 16.10 12.61 -7.60
C PHE A 282 16.53 11.61 -8.68
N PRO A 283 16.46 10.30 -8.44
CA PRO A 283 16.96 9.28 -9.37
C PRO A 283 16.27 9.33 -10.74
N TRP A 284 15.08 9.88 -10.81
CA TRP A 284 14.28 10.02 -12.03
C TRP A 284 14.33 11.44 -12.62
N GLY A 285 15.08 12.35 -12.01
CA GLY A 285 15.10 13.77 -12.31
C GLY A 285 14.29 14.61 -11.31
N LEU A 286 14.27 15.93 -11.52
CA LEU A 286 13.58 16.85 -10.62
C LEU A 286 12.06 16.64 -10.64
N PRO A 287 11.36 16.73 -9.49
CA PRO A 287 9.92 16.55 -9.41
C PRO A 287 9.14 17.54 -10.29
N GLU A 288 8.11 17.03 -10.97
CA GLU A 288 7.18 17.83 -11.78
C GLU A 288 5.84 17.94 -11.04
N PHE A 289 5.31 19.16 -10.91
CA PHE A 289 4.08 19.43 -10.17
C PHE A 289 2.90 19.61 -11.13
N GLY A 290 1.93 18.69 -11.07
CA GLY A 290 0.68 18.74 -11.82
C GLY A 290 -0.53 18.76 -10.90
N VAL A 291 -1.44 19.71 -11.07
CA VAL A 291 -2.64 19.84 -10.22
C VAL A 291 -3.49 18.57 -10.25
N ALA A 292 -3.71 17.97 -11.42
CA ALA A 292 -4.48 16.74 -11.57
C ALA A 292 -3.83 15.56 -10.80
N ALA A 293 -2.51 15.41 -10.88
CA ALA A 293 -1.77 14.38 -10.17
C ALA A 293 -1.85 14.59 -8.64
N ILE A 294 -1.73 15.84 -8.17
CA ILE A 294 -1.87 16.18 -6.76
C ILE A 294 -3.27 15.82 -6.26
N VAL A 295 -4.33 16.21 -6.98
CA VAL A 295 -5.71 15.89 -6.61
C VAL A 295 -5.95 14.38 -6.57
N ALA A 296 -5.41 13.63 -7.55
CA ALA A 296 -5.54 12.18 -7.60
C ALA A 296 -4.99 11.48 -6.35
N VAL A 297 -3.86 11.93 -5.81
CA VAL A 297 -3.22 11.30 -4.64
C VAL A 297 -3.85 11.70 -3.30
N LEU A 298 -4.63 12.80 -3.23
CA LEU A 298 -5.22 13.24 -1.96
C LEU A 298 -6.15 12.21 -1.32
N ALA A 299 -6.90 11.44 -2.13
CA ALA A 299 -7.73 10.35 -1.62
C ALA A 299 -6.89 9.25 -0.95
N GLY A 300 -5.72 8.95 -1.52
CA GLY A 300 -4.73 8.05 -0.93
C GLY A 300 -4.23 8.56 0.42
N TYR A 301 -3.92 9.86 0.53
CA TYR A 301 -3.51 10.49 1.79
C TYR A 301 -4.59 10.43 2.87
N LEU A 302 -5.86 10.66 2.51
CA LEU A 302 -6.97 10.52 3.46
C LEU A 302 -7.08 9.08 3.97
N ALA A 303 -6.97 8.10 3.10
CA ALA A 303 -7.00 6.69 3.48
C ALA A 303 -5.80 6.31 4.37
N SER A 304 -4.58 6.72 3.99
CA SER A 304 -3.34 6.50 4.74
C SER A 304 -3.41 7.08 6.16
N MET A 305 -3.83 8.35 6.32
CA MET A 305 -3.97 9.00 7.63
C MET A 305 -4.89 8.22 8.56
N ILE A 306 -5.98 7.63 8.04
CA ILE A 306 -6.93 6.88 8.85
C ILE A 306 -6.40 5.50 9.20
N GLU A 307 -5.72 4.84 8.25
CA GLU A 307 -5.02 3.59 8.48
C GLU A 307 -3.99 3.78 9.61
N SER A 308 -3.12 4.77 9.49
CA SER A 308 -2.13 5.11 10.51
C SER A 308 -2.74 5.51 11.85
N PHE A 309 -3.87 6.22 11.87
CA PHE A 309 -4.60 6.50 13.11
C PHE A 309 -5.01 5.20 13.83
N GLY A 310 -5.55 4.22 13.10
CA GLY A 310 -5.90 2.91 13.64
C GLY A 310 -4.68 2.14 14.14
N ASP A 311 -3.62 2.17 13.38
CA ASP A 311 -2.37 1.49 13.66
C ASP A 311 -1.65 2.04 14.89
N TYR A 312 -1.69 3.35 15.13
CA TYR A 312 -1.10 3.95 16.34
C TYR A 312 -1.80 3.44 17.61
N HIS A 313 -3.14 3.31 17.57
CA HIS A 313 -3.89 2.73 18.69
C HIS A 313 -3.53 1.25 18.90
N ALA A 314 -3.58 0.46 17.84
CA ALA A 314 -3.25 -0.96 17.90
C ALA A 314 -1.82 -1.19 18.37
N CYS A 315 -0.85 -0.44 17.83
CA CYS A 315 0.55 -0.57 18.17
C CYS A 315 0.82 -0.23 19.64
N LYS A 316 0.28 0.90 20.12
CA LYS A 316 0.51 1.34 21.51
C LYS A 316 -0.10 0.38 22.51
N GLN A 317 -1.32 -0.14 22.25
CA GLN A 317 -1.95 -1.18 23.06
C GLN A 317 -1.12 -2.47 23.08
N MET A 318 -0.68 -2.94 21.90
CA MET A 318 0.18 -4.15 21.81
C MET A 318 1.52 -3.98 22.51
N ALA A 319 2.07 -2.76 22.54
CA ALA A 319 3.29 -2.41 23.25
C ALA A 319 3.08 -2.12 24.76
N GLY A 320 1.83 -2.22 25.26
CA GLY A 320 1.48 -2.04 26.68
C GLY A 320 1.44 -0.58 27.13
N GLY A 321 1.37 0.37 26.21
CA GLY A 321 1.33 1.80 26.50
C GLY A 321 -0.07 2.41 26.61
N GLY A 322 -1.14 1.61 26.53
CA GLY A 322 -2.54 2.11 26.53
C GLY A 322 -2.92 2.78 25.22
N ASP A 323 -3.76 3.81 25.26
CA ASP A 323 -4.17 4.56 24.09
C ASP A 323 -3.20 5.71 23.75
N PRO A 324 -2.97 6.03 22.47
CA PRO A 324 -2.14 7.16 22.10
C PRO A 324 -2.83 8.47 22.45
N THR A 325 -2.03 9.43 22.93
CA THR A 325 -2.51 10.77 23.20
C THR A 325 -2.80 11.52 21.89
N PRO A 326 -3.68 12.54 21.90
CA PRO A 326 -3.91 13.38 20.72
C PRO A 326 -2.61 13.98 20.15
N GLN A 327 -1.65 14.28 21.01
CA GLN A 327 -0.35 14.84 20.61
C GLN A 327 0.54 13.80 19.90
N GLU A 328 0.53 12.54 20.34
CA GLU A 328 1.26 11.45 19.67
C GLU A 328 0.67 11.17 18.29
N ILE A 329 -0.67 11.18 18.17
CA ILE A 329 -1.37 11.03 16.88
C ILE A 329 -1.01 12.20 15.95
N SER A 330 -1.15 13.44 16.44
CA SER A 330 -0.87 14.67 15.68
C SER A 330 0.57 14.67 15.13
N ARG A 331 1.55 14.37 15.99
CA ARG A 331 2.95 14.25 15.54
C ARG A 331 3.15 13.06 14.60
N GLY A 332 2.50 11.93 14.86
CA GLY A 332 2.57 10.75 14.03
C GLY A 332 2.18 11.05 12.58
N ILE A 333 0.98 11.58 12.37
CA ILE A 333 0.48 11.99 11.05
C ILE A 333 1.36 13.09 10.44
N GLY A 334 1.76 14.09 11.26
CA GLY A 334 2.63 15.18 10.78
C GLY A 334 3.98 14.68 10.24
N PHE A 335 4.65 13.78 10.96
CA PHE A 335 5.93 13.21 10.51
C PHE A 335 5.76 12.17 9.41
N GLU A 336 4.60 11.52 9.27
CA GLU A 336 4.28 10.68 8.12
C GLU A 336 4.25 11.51 6.84
N GLY A 337 3.57 12.68 6.85
CA GLY A 337 3.57 13.62 5.73
C GLY A 337 4.95 14.17 5.39
N VAL A 338 5.77 14.49 6.40
CA VAL A 338 7.18 14.90 6.20
C VAL A 338 7.97 13.76 5.54
N ALA A 339 7.80 12.53 6.02
CA ALA A 339 8.46 11.35 5.46
C ALA A 339 8.04 11.11 4.01
N CYS A 340 6.75 11.23 3.69
CA CYS A 340 6.26 11.15 2.31
C CYS A 340 6.90 12.20 1.40
N SER A 341 7.02 13.46 1.87
CA SER A 341 7.68 14.52 1.10
C SER A 341 9.16 14.20 0.83
N ILE A 342 9.88 13.66 1.82
CA ILE A 342 11.27 13.20 1.63
C ILE A 342 11.32 12.02 0.66
N THR A 343 10.37 11.09 0.74
CA THR A 343 10.27 9.93 -0.16
C THR A 343 10.13 10.35 -1.63
N GLY A 344 9.35 11.41 -1.92
CA GLY A 344 9.27 11.97 -3.26
C GLY A 344 10.63 12.46 -3.78
N CYS A 345 11.48 13.06 -2.91
CA CYS A 345 12.84 13.47 -3.28
C CYS A 345 13.80 12.27 -3.48
N LEU A 346 13.54 11.14 -2.83
CA LEU A 346 14.37 9.93 -2.91
C LEU A 346 13.90 8.95 -4.00
N GLY A 347 12.86 9.32 -4.77
CA GLY A 347 12.37 8.54 -5.91
C GLY A 347 11.64 7.26 -5.52
N GLY A 348 11.08 7.20 -4.32
CA GLY A 348 10.20 6.12 -3.87
C GLY A 348 8.72 6.46 -4.01
N PHE A 349 7.86 5.74 -3.27
CA PHE A 349 6.41 5.92 -3.21
C PHE A 349 5.96 6.38 -1.82
N SER A 350 4.77 6.97 -1.70
CA SER A 350 4.21 7.39 -0.40
C SER A 350 4.21 6.24 0.62
N SER A 351 4.55 6.55 1.85
CA SER A 351 4.63 5.59 2.95
C SER A 351 3.47 5.73 3.93
N THR A 352 3.14 4.63 4.59
CA THR A 352 2.17 4.54 5.70
C THR A 352 2.66 3.56 6.76
N SER A 353 1.99 3.50 7.90
CA SER A 353 2.26 2.50 8.92
C SER A 353 1.87 1.09 8.46
N TYR A 354 2.67 0.07 8.85
CA TYR A 354 2.43 -1.32 8.47
C TYR A 354 1.80 -2.11 9.61
N SER A 355 0.53 -2.48 9.43
CA SER A 355 -0.25 -3.28 10.38
C SER A 355 0.36 -4.67 10.64
N GLU A 356 1.02 -5.28 9.64
CA GLU A 356 1.69 -6.58 9.78
C GLU A 356 2.78 -6.54 10.86
N ASN A 357 3.52 -5.44 10.92
CA ASN A 357 4.58 -5.26 11.92
C ASN A 357 4.02 -5.03 13.32
N ILE A 358 2.81 -4.50 13.46
CA ILE A 358 2.10 -4.40 14.74
C ILE A 358 1.76 -5.79 15.26
N GLY A 359 1.33 -6.69 14.38
CA GLY A 359 1.14 -8.10 14.71
C GLY A 359 2.40 -8.75 15.30
N LEU A 360 3.58 -8.41 14.76
CA LEU A 360 4.86 -8.89 15.26
C LEU A 360 5.13 -8.40 16.70
N VAL A 361 4.84 -7.13 17.02
CA VAL A 361 4.94 -6.59 18.39
C VAL A 361 4.07 -7.40 19.35
N GLY A 362 2.82 -7.67 18.97
CA GLY A 362 1.91 -8.50 19.76
C GLY A 362 2.40 -9.93 20.00
N LEU A 363 3.05 -10.54 19.00
CA LEU A 363 3.58 -11.91 19.06
C LEU A 363 4.87 -12.04 19.86
N THR A 364 5.80 -11.10 19.68
CA THR A 364 7.12 -11.13 20.34
C THR A 364 7.08 -10.54 21.73
N LYS A 365 6.04 -9.77 22.05
CA LYS A 365 5.93 -8.96 23.27
C LYS A 365 7.08 -7.93 23.42
N VAL A 366 7.62 -7.48 22.27
CA VAL A 366 8.69 -6.49 22.19
C VAL A 366 8.09 -5.20 21.64
N GLY A 367 7.77 -4.27 22.54
CA GLY A 367 7.23 -2.95 22.22
C GLY A 367 8.30 -1.85 22.08
N SER A 368 9.57 -2.22 21.97
CA SER A 368 10.68 -1.26 21.95
C SER A 368 10.82 -0.54 20.61
N ARG A 369 10.69 0.79 20.61
CA ARG A 369 10.99 1.63 19.42
C ARG A 369 12.46 1.60 19.02
N TYR A 370 13.37 1.33 19.93
CA TYR A 370 14.80 1.16 19.63
C TYR A 370 15.05 -0.02 18.69
N VAL A 371 14.31 -1.12 18.85
CA VAL A 371 14.38 -2.29 17.95
C VAL A 371 13.99 -1.89 16.52
N VAL A 372 12.92 -1.12 16.40
CA VAL A 372 12.41 -0.65 15.09
C VAL A 372 13.36 0.37 14.46
N GLN A 373 14.01 1.22 15.25
CA GLN A 373 15.06 2.13 14.77
C GLN A 373 16.26 1.36 14.19
N ILE A 374 16.68 0.26 14.81
CA ILE A 374 17.72 -0.62 14.26
C ILE A 374 17.24 -1.26 12.95
N GLY A 375 15.99 -1.73 12.89
CA GLY A 375 15.37 -2.19 11.64
C GLY A 375 15.37 -1.12 10.56
N ALA A 376 15.09 0.13 10.91
CA ALA A 376 15.13 1.26 9.99
C ALA A 376 16.54 1.50 9.41
N VAL A 377 17.58 1.41 10.25
CA VAL A 377 18.98 1.50 9.78
C VAL A 377 19.31 0.35 8.83
N MET A 378 18.81 -0.86 9.09
CA MET A 378 18.99 -1.99 8.19
C MET A 378 18.29 -1.75 6.84
N LEU A 379 17.06 -1.19 6.85
CA LEU A 379 16.34 -0.83 5.62
C LEU A 379 17.10 0.22 4.79
N ILE A 380 17.67 1.24 5.45
CA ILE A 380 18.52 2.24 4.79
C ILE A 380 19.74 1.56 4.16
N ALA A 381 20.41 0.67 4.90
CA ALA A 381 21.56 -0.06 4.38
C ALA A 381 21.19 -0.95 3.18
N LEU A 382 20.05 -1.66 3.22
CA LEU A 382 19.54 -2.46 2.10
C LEU A 382 19.18 -1.59 0.90
N GLY A 383 18.59 -0.40 1.11
CA GLY A 383 18.28 0.55 0.04
C GLY A 383 19.52 1.18 -0.61
N LEU A 384 20.62 1.28 0.11
CA LEU A 384 21.92 1.74 -0.42
C LEU A 384 22.73 0.61 -1.06
N PHE A 385 22.41 -0.65 -0.75
CA PHE A 385 23.08 -1.81 -1.32
C PHE A 385 22.38 -2.23 -2.63
N GLY A 386 22.88 -1.76 -3.78
CA GLY A 386 22.24 -1.92 -5.09
C GLY A 386 21.99 -3.38 -5.49
N LYS A 387 22.88 -4.29 -5.12
CA LYS A 387 22.70 -5.73 -5.40
C LYS A 387 21.48 -6.34 -4.72
N PHE A 388 21.01 -5.77 -3.58
CA PHE A 388 19.81 -6.23 -2.93
C PHE A 388 18.56 -5.91 -3.78
N GLY A 389 18.48 -4.70 -4.35
CA GLY A 389 17.38 -4.34 -5.26
C GLY A 389 17.35 -5.25 -6.49
N ALA A 390 18.51 -5.55 -7.08
CA ALA A 390 18.61 -6.47 -8.21
C ALA A 390 18.19 -7.90 -7.85
N LEU A 391 18.59 -8.40 -6.67
CA LEU A 391 18.16 -9.72 -6.20
C LEU A 391 16.64 -9.79 -5.99
N ALA A 392 16.04 -8.74 -5.46
CA ALA A 392 14.59 -8.69 -5.27
C ALA A 392 13.84 -8.51 -6.60
N ALA A 393 14.42 -7.80 -7.57
CA ALA A 393 13.86 -7.66 -8.92
C ALA A 393 13.95 -8.98 -9.73
N ALA A 394 14.88 -9.88 -9.39
CA ALA A 394 15.03 -11.20 -10.02
C ALA A 394 13.95 -12.22 -9.58
N ILE A 395 12.99 -11.85 -8.73
CA ILE A 395 11.86 -12.72 -8.38
C ILE A 395 11.00 -12.95 -9.63
N PRO A 396 10.78 -14.20 -10.08
CA PRO A 396 10.04 -14.50 -11.30
C PRO A 396 8.61 -13.94 -11.27
N GLN A 397 8.15 -13.39 -12.40
CA GLN A 397 6.82 -12.78 -12.52
C GLN A 397 5.66 -13.70 -12.07
N PRO A 398 5.63 -15.01 -12.36
CA PRO A 398 4.59 -15.91 -11.86
C PRO A 398 4.55 -16.04 -10.33
N VAL A 399 5.70 -15.96 -9.65
CA VAL A 399 5.77 -15.93 -8.19
C VAL A 399 5.15 -14.65 -7.67
N VAL A 400 5.45 -13.52 -8.32
CA VAL A 400 4.86 -12.20 -8.02
C VAL A 400 3.34 -12.20 -8.27
N GLY A 401 2.88 -12.83 -9.36
CA GLY A 401 1.45 -13.00 -9.67
C GLY A 401 0.69 -13.76 -8.58
N GLY A 402 1.26 -14.86 -8.08
CA GLY A 402 0.72 -15.61 -6.94
C GLY A 402 0.65 -14.77 -5.66
N LEU A 403 1.68 -13.94 -5.40
CA LEU A 403 1.70 -13.00 -4.29
C LEU A 403 0.59 -11.93 -4.43
N TYR A 404 0.40 -11.35 -5.62
CA TYR A 404 -0.64 -10.35 -5.87
C TYR A 404 -2.05 -10.89 -5.61
N CYS A 405 -2.38 -12.07 -6.15
CA CYS A 405 -3.69 -12.69 -5.95
C CYS A 405 -4.03 -12.86 -4.47
N THR A 406 -3.05 -13.21 -3.63
CA THR A 406 -3.27 -13.39 -2.20
C THR A 406 -3.28 -12.07 -1.43
N MET A 407 -2.35 -11.15 -1.72
CA MET A 407 -2.23 -9.89 -0.99
C MET A 407 -3.40 -8.94 -1.26
N PHE A 408 -3.83 -8.80 -2.51
CA PHE A 408 -4.96 -7.91 -2.83
C PHE A 408 -6.26 -8.40 -2.21
N GLY A 409 -6.45 -9.72 -2.12
CA GLY A 409 -7.55 -10.31 -1.36
C GLY A 409 -7.49 -9.97 0.14
N LEU A 410 -6.29 -10.00 0.73
CA LEU A 410 -6.10 -9.63 2.13
C LEU A 410 -6.36 -8.13 2.38
N ILE A 411 -5.92 -7.24 1.47
CA ILE A 411 -6.19 -5.80 1.56
C ILE A 411 -7.70 -5.55 1.49
N ALA A 412 -8.42 -6.18 0.55
CA ALA A 412 -9.88 -6.08 0.49
C ALA A 412 -10.55 -6.57 1.79
N ALA A 413 -10.05 -7.65 2.40
CA ALA A 413 -10.56 -8.16 3.67
C ALA A 413 -10.31 -7.19 4.84
N VAL A 414 -9.22 -6.41 4.84
CA VAL A 414 -9.00 -5.32 5.80
C VAL A 414 -10.10 -4.26 5.67
N GLY A 415 -10.50 -3.91 4.45
CA GLY A 415 -11.62 -3.01 4.19
C GLY A 415 -12.95 -3.54 4.73
N VAL A 416 -13.24 -4.84 4.53
CA VAL A 416 -14.42 -5.50 5.13
C VAL A 416 -14.40 -5.39 6.65
N ARG A 417 -13.26 -5.66 7.29
CA ARG A 417 -13.13 -5.56 8.75
C ARG A 417 -13.31 -4.11 9.24
N GLN A 418 -12.88 -3.13 8.46
CA GLN A 418 -13.06 -1.74 8.79
C GLN A 418 -14.53 -1.31 8.65
N PHE A 419 -15.22 -1.77 7.59
CA PHE A 419 -16.63 -1.53 7.38
C PHE A 419 -17.49 -2.16 8.48
N ALA A 420 -17.13 -3.34 8.97
CA ALA A 420 -17.80 -4.03 10.07
C ALA A 420 -17.71 -3.29 11.43
N ARG A 421 -16.97 -2.18 11.52
CA ARG A 421 -16.99 -1.30 12.69
C ARG A 421 -18.20 -0.37 12.73
N ALA A 422 -18.87 -0.14 11.62
CA ALA A 422 -20.17 0.49 11.56
C ALA A 422 -21.27 -0.52 11.92
N ASP A 423 -22.47 -0.02 12.18
CA ASP A 423 -23.64 -0.88 12.32
C ASP A 423 -24.12 -1.31 10.93
N LEU A 424 -23.87 -2.58 10.59
CA LEU A 424 -24.25 -3.16 9.30
C LEU A 424 -25.70 -3.70 9.29
N SER A 425 -26.43 -3.60 10.39
CA SER A 425 -27.89 -3.84 10.40
C SER A 425 -28.67 -2.63 9.91
N SER A 426 -28.02 -1.45 9.84
CA SER A 426 -28.62 -0.22 9.31
C SER A 426 -28.66 -0.23 7.78
N ASP A 427 -29.86 -0.14 7.21
CA ASP A 427 -30.08 -0.01 5.76
C ASP A 427 -29.35 1.22 5.18
N ARG A 428 -29.30 2.32 5.97
CA ARG A 428 -28.54 3.53 5.64
C ARG A 428 -27.07 3.21 5.35
N ASN A 429 -26.42 2.53 6.28
CA ASN A 429 -24.99 2.23 6.19
C ASN A 429 -24.68 1.24 5.07
N LEU A 430 -25.52 0.20 4.91
CA LEU A 430 -25.41 -0.75 3.81
C LEU A 430 -25.56 -0.05 2.46
N PHE A 431 -26.56 0.85 2.33
CA PHE A 431 -26.76 1.60 1.09
C PHE A 431 -25.56 2.51 0.79
N ILE A 432 -25.10 3.32 1.74
CA ILE A 432 -23.97 4.23 1.53
C ILE A 432 -22.72 3.47 1.15
N GLY A 433 -22.38 2.43 1.93
CA GLY A 433 -21.16 1.64 1.68
C GLY A 433 -21.23 0.87 0.37
N GLY A 434 -22.36 0.22 0.07
CA GLY A 434 -22.57 -0.52 -1.17
C GLY A 434 -22.56 0.39 -2.41
N PHE A 435 -23.21 1.56 -2.32
CA PHE A 435 -23.22 2.54 -3.41
C PHE A 435 -21.83 3.12 -3.66
N ALA A 436 -21.10 3.51 -2.61
CA ALA A 436 -19.73 4.01 -2.72
C ALA A 436 -18.80 2.95 -3.35
N LEU A 437 -18.91 1.69 -2.93
CA LEU A 437 -18.14 0.58 -3.49
C LEU A 437 -18.46 0.36 -4.97
N PHE A 438 -19.75 0.31 -5.34
CA PHE A 438 -20.17 0.10 -6.74
C PHE A 438 -19.69 1.25 -7.64
N MET A 439 -19.90 2.49 -7.23
CA MET A 439 -19.48 3.66 -8.01
C MET A 439 -17.96 3.76 -8.12
N GLY A 440 -17.23 3.36 -7.07
CA GLY A 440 -15.78 3.29 -7.08
C GLY A 440 -15.21 2.26 -8.07
N LEU A 441 -16.00 1.28 -8.52
CA LEU A 441 -15.63 0.36 -9.60
C LEU A 441 -16.17 0.83 -10.96
N SER A 442 -17.43 1.28 -11.00
CA SER A 442 -18.13 1.62 -12.23
C SER A 442 -17.62 2.89 -12.90
N VAL A 443 -17.32 3.93 -12.12
CA VAL A 443 -16.86 5.21 -12.68
C VAL A 443 -15.48 5.08 -13.34
N PRO A 444 -14.44 4.47 -12.70
CA PRO A 444 -13.18 4.24 -13.39
C PRO A 444 -13.30 3.39 -14.65
N PHE A 445 -14.15 2.39 -14.65
CA PHE A 445 -14.43 1.60 -15.84
C PHE A 445 -14.97 2.45 -17.00
N PHE A 446 -15.91 3.37 -16.73
CA PHE A 446 -16.40 4.32 -17.74
C PHE A 446 -15.25 5.20 -18.29
N PHE A 447 -14.40 5.76 -17.42
CA PHE A 447 -13.29 6.59 -17.85
C PHE A 447 -12.26 5.84 -18.70
N GLN A 448 -12.02 4.56 -18.39
CA GLN A 448 -11.10 3.69 -19.15
C GLN A 448 -11.65 3.30 -20.53
N ASN A 449 -12.97 3.34 -20.72
CA ASN A 449 -13.64 2.94 -21.95
C ASN A 449 -14.23 4.14 -22.74
N GLY A 450 -13.42 5.18 -22.91
CA GLY A 450 -13.76 6.37 -23.74
C GLY A 450 -14.39 7.53 -22.97
N GLY A 451 -14.69 7.38 -21.67
CA GLY A 451 -15.24 8.47 -20.86
C GLY A 451 -14.27 9.63 -20.69
N SER A 452 -12.97 9.38 -20.71
CA SER A 452 -11.94 10.41 -20.65
C SER A 452 -12.02 11.37 -21.85
N ASP A 453 -12.21 10.83 -23.06
CA ASP A 453 -12.34 11.62 -24.29
C ASP A 453 -13.63 12.44 -24.28
N ALA A 454 -14.74 11.85 -23.84
CA ALA A 454 -16.02 12.52 -23.71
C ALA A 454 -15.96 13.69 -22.73
N VAL A 455 -15.28 13.53 -21.58
CA VAL A 455 -15.12 14.57 -20.57
C VAL A 455 -14.17 15.67 -21.06
N SER A 456 -13.09 15.30 -21.77
CA SER A 456 -12.16 16.25 -22.38
C SER A 456 -12.82 17.12 -23.46
N ALA A 457 -13.77 16.56 -24.19
CA ALA A 457 -14.54 17.29 -25.20
C ALA A 457 -15.61 18.22 -24.58
N ALA A 458 -16.11 17.89 -23.37
CA ALA A 458 -17.22 18.59 -22.74
C ALA A 458 -16.76 19.72 -21.77
N LEU A 459 -15.57 19.62 -21.21
CA LEU A 459 -15.07 20.53 -20.15
C LEU A 459 -13.81 21.28 -20.60
N PRO A 460 -13.56 22.50 -20.05
CA PRO A 460 -12.27 23.16 -20.20
C PRO A 460 -11.12 22.30 -19.69
N GLU A 461 -9.95 22.37 -20.32
CA GLU A 461 -8.79 21.49 -20.12
C GLU A 461 -8.42 21.28 -18.63
N GLY A 462 -8.37 22.36 -17.84
CA GLY A 462 -8.05 22.25 -16.39
C GLY A 462 -9.10 21.50 -15.58
N LEU A 463 -10.40 21.70 -15.88
CA LEU A 463 -11.50 21.00 -15.21
C LEU A 463 -11.61 19.56 -15.68
N ALA A 464 -11.40 19.31 -16.97
CA ALA A 464 -11.36 17.98 -17.55
C ALA A 464 -10.27 17.15 -16.89
N GLY A 465 -9.05 17.69 -16.75
CA GLY A 465 -7.95 16.99 -16.08
C GLY A 465 -8.26 16.60 -14.64
N ILE A 466 -8.89 17.47 -13.86
CA ILE A 466 -9.31 17.16 -12.48
C ILE A 466 -10.42 16.08 -12.47
N ALA A 467 -11.43 16.21 -13.34
CA ALA A 467 -12.53 15.25 -13.41
C ALA A 467 -12.03 13.85 -13.81
N ILE A 468 -11.10 13.77 -14.76
CA ILE A 468 -10.48 12.52 -15.21
C ILE A 468 -9.62 11.93 -14.06
N ALA A 469 -8.81 12.74 -13.39
CA ALA A 469 -7.99 12.29 -12.27
C ALA A 469 -8.82 11.70 -11.12
N ILE A 470 -9.94 12.33 -10.78
CA ILE A 470 -10.89 11.80 -9.77
C ILE A 470 -11.61 10.56 -10.33
N GLY A 471 -12.15 10.65 -11.54
CA GLY A 471 -12.98 9.61 -12.14
C GLY A 471 -12.24 8.31 -12.43
N THR A 472 -10.96 8.37 -12.78
CA THR A 472 -10.11 7.18 -12.98
C THR A 472 -9.66 6.55 -11.65
N THR A 473 -9.79 7.27 -10.53
CA THR A 473 -9.37 6.80 -9.20
C THR A 473 -10.58 6.36 -8.38
N GLY A 474 -10.89 5.06 -8.38
CA GLY A 474 -12.09 4.51 -7.72
C GLY A 474 -12.19 4.86 -6.24
N MET A 475 -11.08 4.91 -5.52
CA MET A 475 -11.05 5.34 -4.13
C MET A 475 -11.46 6.80 -3.95
N ALA A 476 -11.07 7.69 -4.87
CA ALA A 476 -11.47 9.10 -4.84
C ALA A 476 -12.97 9.23 -5.04
N VAL A 477 -13.54 8.51 -6.01
CA VAL A 477 -14.98 8.45 -6.27
C VAL A 477 -15.72 7.96 -5.02
N ALA A 478 -15.31 6.83 -4.46
CA ALA A 478 -15.94 6.24 -3.28
C ALA A 478 -15.81 7.15 -2.04
N ALA A 479 -14.65 7.77 -1.84
CA ALA A 479 -14.44 8.70 -0.73
C ALA A 479 -15.35 9.93 -0.85
N ILE A 480 -15.41 10.56 -2.02
CA ILE A 480 -16.27 11.74 -2.26
C ILE A 480 -17.74 11.39 -2.04
N LEU A 481 -18.23 10.31 -2.65
CA LEU A 481 -19.62 9.88 -2.50
C LEU A 481 -19.94 9.44 -1.08
N GLY A 482 -19.06 8.63 -0.48
CA GLY A 482 -19.22 8.16 0.88
C GLY A 482 -19.24 9.30 1.89
N ILE A 483 -18.27 10.23 1.83
CA ILE A 483 -18.23 11.42 2.70
C ILE A 483 -19.50 12.25 2.51
N THR A 484 -19.89 12.50 1.27
CA THR A 484 -21.07 13.32 0.97
C THR A 484 -22.32 12.69 1.55
N LEU A 485 -22.59 11.43 1.26
CA LEU A 485 -23.79 10.74 1.72
C LEU A 485 -23.79 10.52 3.23
N ASP A 486 -22.67 10.08 3.80
CA ASP A 486 -22.59 9.79 5.25
C ASP A 486 -22.74 11.05 6.13
N ASN A 487 -22.34 12.22 5.63
CA ASN A 487 -22.50 13.47 6.38
C ASN A 487 -23.78 14.25 6.05
N LEU A 488 -24.44 13.98 4.90
CA LEU A 488 -25.73 14.57 4.55
C LEU A 488 -26.91 13.76 5.09
N ILE A 489 -26.83 12.44 5.05
CA ILE A 489 -27.90 11.57 5.54
C ILE A 489 -27.76 11.42 7.06
N PRO A 490 -28.78 11.75 7.86
CA PRO A 490 -28.71 11.63 9.31
C PRO A 490 -28.38 10.22 9.78
N GLY A 491 -27.54 10.10 10.81
CA GLY A 491 -27.17 8.84 11.47
C GLY A 491 -26.49 9.11 12.81
N THR A 492 -26.68 8.24 13.79
CA THR A 492 -26.07 8.37 15.11
C THR A 492 -24.57 8.07 15.06
N GLN A 493 -23.81 8.56 16.05
CA GLN A 493 -22.37 8.26 16.13
C GLN A 493 -22.11 6.76 16.33
N SER A 494 -22.96 6.07 17.07
CA SER A 494 -22.88 4.62 17.27
C SER A 494 -23.12 3.88 15.96
N GLU A 495 -24.18 4.21 15.23
CA GLU A 495 -24.51 3.63 13.93
C GLU A 495 -23.37 3.81 12.92
N ARG A 496 -22.79 5.00 12.85
CA ARG A 496 -21.65 5.31 11.97
C ARG A 496 -20.32 4.68 12.41
N GLY A 497 -20.27 4.03 13.59
CA GLY A 497 -19.05 3.45 14.17
C GLY A 497 -18.07 4.48 14.72
N LEU A 498 -18.53 5.69 15.05
CA LEU A 498 -17.72 6.78 15.61
C LEU A 498 -17.77 6.85 17.15
N ALA A 499 -18.68 6.10 17.79
CA ALA A 499 -18.76 6.03 19.24
C ALA A 499 -17.51 5.40 19.86
N PRO A 500 -17.10 5.81 21.09
CA PRO A 500 -16.02 5.16 21.81
C PRO A 500 -16.29 3.66 21.99
N ALA A 501 -15.26 2.84 21.93
CA ALA A 501 -15.36 1.36 22.05
C ALA A 501 -15.86 0.87 23.42
N THR A 502 -16.11 1.76 24.36
CA THR A 502 -16.59 1.48 25.74
C THR A 502 -18.09 1.30 25.86
N GLU A 503 -18.88 1.70 24.86
CA GLU A 503 -20.31 1.42 24.86
C GLU A 503 -20.61 0.10 24.16
N PRO A 504 -21.36 -0.83 24.79
CA PRO A 504 -21.81 -2.04 24.10
C PRO A 504 -22.69 -1.62 22.92
N ARG A 505 -22.36 -2.12 21.71
CA ARG A 505 -23.16 -1.91 20.50
C ARG A 505 -24.49 -2.62 20.69
N ILE A 506 -25.54 -1.88 20.98
CA ILE A 506 -26.91 -2.40 20.99
C ILE A 506 -27.39 -2.36 19.53
N PRO A 507 -27.72 -3.51 18.92
CA PRO A 507 -28.30 -3.53 17.58
C PRO A 507 -29.56 -2.67 17.53
N SER A 508 -29.73 -1.86 16.48
CA SER A 508 -30.89 -0.97 16.31
C SER A 508 -32.25 -1.70 16.35
N THR A 509 -32.28 -2.97 16.00
CA THR A 509 -33.45 -3.85 16.13
C THR A 509 -33.92 -4.02 17.57
N ILE A 510 -33.03 -3.99 18.57
CA ILE A 510 -33.45 -4.12 19.99
C ILE A 510 -34.05 -2.82 20.53
N ILE A 511 -33.66 -1.67 19.97
CA ILE A 511 -34.21 -0.35 20.38
C ILE A 511 -35.64 -0.21 19.85
N GLN A 512 -35.95 -0.65 18.65
CA GLN A 512 -37.30 -0.64 18.09
C GLN A 512 -38.27 -1.58 18.85
N GLU A 513 -37.79 -2.78 19.24
CA GLU A 513 -38.63 -3.68 20.06
C GLU A 513 -38.87 -3.16 21.48
N ALA A 514 -38.00 -2.30 22.04
CA ALA A 514 -38.19 -1.72 23.36
C ALA A 514 -39.20 -0.56 23.37
N ASP A 515 -39.37 0.17 22.27
CA ASP A 515 -40.36 1.23 22.11
C ASP A 515 -41.77 0.68 21.81
N ASP A 516 -41.88 -0.54 21.30
CA ASP A 516 -43.15 -1.24 21.01
C ASP A 516 -43.67 -2.10 22.21
N ILE A 517 -42.95 -2.15 23.33
CA ILE A 517 -43.45 -2.81 24.54
C ILE A 517 -44.38 -1.83 25.27
N ASP A 518 -45.67 -1.95 25.00
CA ASP A 518 -46.73 -1.29 25.77
C ASP A 518 -46.67 -1.80 27.25
N VAL A 519 -46.09 -0.98 28.12
CA VAL A 519 -46.03 -1.28 29.54
C VAL A 519 -47.45 -1.04 30.10
N PRO A 520 -48.18 -2.10 30.53
CA PRO A 520 -49.51 -1.90 31.13
C PRO A 520 -49.37 -1.04 32.38
N PRO A 521 -50.34 -0.11 32.64
CA PRO A 521 -50.27 0.80 33.78
C PRO A 521 -50.26 0.00 35.09
N THR A 522 -49.23 0.26 35.92
CA THR A 522 -49.12 -0.31 37.27
C THR A 522 -50.36 0.00 38.06
N ALA A 523 -51.09 -1.07 38.48
CA ALA A 523 -52.25 -0.98 39.37
C ALA A 523 -51.84 -0.32 40.69
N GLY A 524 -52.68 0.67 41.11
CA GLY A 524 -52.45 1.62 42.17
C GLY A 524 -52.03 1.02 43.51
N ASP A 525 -51.26 1.84 44.24
CA ASP A 525 -51.05 1.74 45.68
C ASP A 525 -52.39 1.89 46.44
N PRO A 526 -52.63 1.02 47.40
CA PRO A 526 -53.74 1.28 48.37
C PRO A 526 -53.27 2.24 49.47
N GLN A 527 -54.18 3.07 49.93
CA GLN A 527 -54.12 4.09 50.97
C GLN A 527 -53.45 3.65 52.27
#